data_06c325259012539f21c29d949c1498fe
#
_entry.id   06c325259012539f21c29d949c1498fe
#
_cell.length_a   1.000
_cell.length_b   1.000
_cell.length_c   1.000
_cell.angle_alpha   90.00
_cell.angle_beta   90.00
_cell.angle_gamma   90.00
#
_symmetry.space_group_name_H-M   'P 1'
#
loop_
_entity.id
_entity.type
_entity.pdbx_description
1 polymer ?
#
loop_
_entity_poly.entity_id
_entity_poly.type
_entity_poly.pdbx_seq_one_letter_code
_entity_poly.pdbx_strand_id
1 'polypeptide(L)'
;LGLDKYYEGKASAPVIPSVFAAYKKGDWTISGFFGITGGGGKASFDDGLSMFDAMVIGGLLQQGIPGKAYTLNSYMDGKQYIYSVQLGLTYKITDWLSAFAGGRMNYFTGGYKGALNASAAVDLPLPTGGAIPVGTELIGIDLDCSQTGWGFTPVIGLDAKFGKLTIGAKYEFKANLNIENNTKINSLRMIGAPESEL
;
A
#
# COMPACT_ATOMS: atom_id res chain seq x y z
N LEU A 1 10.73 7.24 26.67
CA LEU A 1 11.36 7.66 25.40
C LEU A 1 11.33 9.18 25.17
N GLY A 2 10.54 9.97 25.92
CA GLY A 2 10.64 11.42 26.01
C GLY A 2 9.98 12.23 24.89
N LEU A 3 9.37 11.59 23.89
CA LEU A 3 8.56 12.25 22.89
C LEU A 3 7.10 11.91 23.15
N ASP A 4 6.33 12.95 23.53
CA ASP A 4 4.88 12.88 23.70
C ASP A 4 4.26 13.28 22.35
N LYS A 5 4.09 12.29 21.46
CA LYS A 5 3.59 12.50 20.10
C LYS A 5 2.33 11.66 19.88
N TYR A 6 1.29 12.32 19.40
CA TYR A 6 0.05 11.66 19.01
C TYR A 6 0.13 11.30 17.53
N TYR A 7 -0.32 10.09 17.17
CA TYR A 7 -0.33 9.59 15.80
C TYR A 7 -1.76 9.40 15.34
N GLU A 8 -2.14 10.10 14.29
CA GLU A 8 -3.45 9.95 13.66
C GLU A 8 -3.31 9.46 12.22
N GLY A 9 -4.04 8.39 11.89
CA GLY A 9 -4.14 7.87 10.54
C GLY A 9 -5.51 8.17 9.95
N LYS A 10 -5.54 8.75 8.74
CA LYS A 10 -6.76 9.03 7.99
C LYS A 10 -6.81 8.16 6.75
N ALA A 11 -7.81 7.29 6.66
CA ALA A 11 -8.05 6.49 5.45
C ALA A 11 -9.25 7.05 4.69
N SER A 12 -9.12 7.20 3.38
CA SER A 12 -10.17 7.72 2.50
C SER A 12 -10.30 6.86 1.25
N ALA A 13 -11.51 6.37 1.01
CA ALA A 13 -11.90 5.66 -0.20
C ALA A 13 -13.21 6.25 -0.73
N PRO A 14 -13.17 7.38 -1.46
CA PRO A 14 -14.37 8.15 -1.78
C PRO A 14 -15.34 7.42 -2.71
N VAL A 15 -14.83 6.60 -3.63
CA VAL A 15 -15.64 5.81 -4.57
C VAL A 15 -14.92 4.52 -4.92
N ILE A 16 -15.64 3.40 -4.83
CA ILE A 16 -15.19 2.08 -5.28
C ILE A 16 -16.16 1.63 -6.39
N PRO A 17 -15.92 2.01 -7.66
CA PRO A 17 -16.82 1.68 -8.76
C PRO A 17 -16.75 0.19 -9.10
N SER A 18 -17.92 -0.37 -9.43
CA SER A 18 -18.03 -1.70 -10.03
C SER A 18 -19.16 -1.75 -11.04
N VAL A 19 -18.93 -2.45 -12.13
CA VAL A 19 -19.91 -2.66 -13.20
C VAL A 19 -19.94 -4.15 -13.54
N PHE A 20 -21.16 -4.68 -13.68
CA PHE A 20 -21.41 -6.05 -14.10
C PHE A 20 -22.31 -6.03 -15.34
N ALA A 21 -22.00 -6.91 -16.28
CA ALA A 21 -22.82 -7.14 -17.45
C ALA A 21 -22.90 -8.63 -17.76
N ALA A 22 -24.04 -9.09 -18.22
CA ALA A 22 -24.24 -10.45 -18.70
C ALA A 22 -25.18 -10.48 -19.89
N TYR A 23 -24.85 -11.31 -20.89
CA TYR A 23 -25.67 -11.56 -22.05
C TYR A 23 -25.87 -13.07 -22.23
N LYS A 24 -27.12 -13.48 -22.24
CA LYS A 24 -27.51 -14.89 -22.40
C LYS A 24 -28.08 -15.17 -23.80
N LYS A 25 -27.57 -16.25 -24.41
CA LYS A 25 -28.10 -16.77 -25.68
C LYS A 25 -28.14 -18.30 -25.63
N GLY A 26 -29.34 -18.86 -25.55
CA GLY A 26 -29.55 -20.31 -25.37
C GLY A 26 -28.95 -20.78 -24.04
N ASP A 27 -28.10 -21.77 -24.10
CA ASP A 27 -27.40 -22.36 -22.92
C ASP A 27 -26.11 -21.63 -22.55
N TRP A 28 -25.73 -20.62 -23.32
CA TRP A 28 -24.52 -19.85 -23.09
C TRP A 28 -24.84 -18.50 -22.46
N THR A 29 -24.01 -18.09 -21.52
CA THR A 29 -24.01 -16.74 -20.97
C THR A 29 -22.58 -16.18 -20.98
N ILE A 30 -22.39 -15.04 -21.62
CA ILE A 30 -21.17 -14.25 -21.51
C ILE A 30 -21.37 -13.27 -20.36
N SER A 31 -20.40 -13.17 -19.46
CA SER A 31 -20.43 -12.20 -18.37
C SER A 31 -19.15 -11.41 -18.28
N GLY A 32 -19.28 -10.16 -17.87
CA GLY A 32 -18.18 -9.25 -17.65
C GLY A 32 -18.32 -8.51 -16.33
N PHE A 33 -17.18 -8.21 -15.75
CA PHE A 33 -17.04 -7.40 -14.54
C PHE A 33 -15.89 -6.42 -14.74
N PHE A 34 -16.09 -5.18 -14.32
CA PHE A 34 -15.05 -4.20 -14.11
C PHE A 34 -15.19 -3.61 -12.72
N GLY A 35 -14.09 -3.46 -11.98
CA GLY A 35 -14.14 -2.85 -10.67
C GLY A 35 -12.79 -2.84 -9.95
N ILE A 36 -12.81 -2.29 -8.75
CA ILE A 36 -11.67 -2.31 -7.83
C ILE A 36 -11.82 -3.54 -6.93
N THR A 37 -10.87 -4.49 -7.05
CA THR A 37 -10.92 -5.77 -6.32
C THR A 37 -9.98 -5.83 -5.14
N GLY A 38 -9.11 -4.84 -5.00
CA GLY A 38 -8.18 -4.76 -3.88
C GLY A 38 -7.60 -3.36 -3.73
N GLY A 39 -7.01 -3.12 -2.57
CA GLY A 39 -6.69 -1.79 -2.13
C GLY A 39 -7.96 -1.06 -1.71
N GLY A 40 -7.96 0.20 -1.60
CA GLY A 40 -9.18 0.86 -1.16
C GLY A 40 -9.06 2.35 -0.97
N GLY A 41 -7.96 2.94 -1.36
CA GLY A 41 -7.88 4.36 -1.23
C GLY A 41 -6.51 4.89 -0.84
N LYS A 42 -6.55 6.07 -0.25
CA LYS A 42 -5.41 6.78 0.30
C LYS A 42 -5.43 6.65 1.82
N ALA A 43 -4.28 6.39 2.42
CA ALA A 43 -4.04 6.54 3.84
C ALA A 43 -3.02 7.65 4.05
N SER A 44 -3.32 8.60 4.94
CA SER A 44 -2.45 9.70 5.29
C SER A 44 -2.17 9.69 6.79
N PHE A 45 -0.92 9.89 7.13
CA PHE A 45 -0.42 9.96 8.50
C PHE A 45 0.38 11.25 8.61
N ASP A 46 -0.32 12.33 8.98
CA ASP A 46 0.25 13.69 9.03
C ASP A 46 1.35 13.80 10.09
N ASP A 47 1.27 12.97 11.13
CA ASP A 47 2.27 12.86 12.20
C ASP A 47 3.22 11.67 12.03
N GLY A 48 3.24 11.05 10.85
CA GLY A 48 4.05 9.88 10.52
C GLY A 48 3.56 8.59 11.16
N LEU A 49 4.44 7.60 11.19
CA LEU A 49 4.18 6.29 11.76
C LEU A 49 5.08 6.04 12.97
N SER A 50 4.47 5.66 14.09
CA SER A 50 5.16 5.39 15.36
C SER A 50 6.32 4.41 15.24
N MET A 51 6.23 3.44 14.31
CA MET A 51 7.27 2.45 14.08
C MET A 51 8.53 3.10 13.47
N PHE A 52 8.39 4.00 12.49
CA PHE A 52 9.53 4.69 11.88
C PHE A 52 10.18 5.68 12.86
N ASP A 53 9.35 6.42 13.59
CA ASP A 53 9.84 7.33 14.64
C ASP A 53 10.62 6.55 15.70
N ALA A 54 10.11 5.38 16.12
CA ALA A 54 10.79 4.53 17.10
C ALA A 54 12.16 4.02 16.63
N MET A 55 12.30 3.70 15.34
CA MET A 55 13.59 3.27 14.75
C MET A 55 14.61 4.41 14.82
N VAL A 56 14.21 5.64 14.45
CA VAL A 56 15.10 6.81 14.49
C VAL A 56 15.45 7.18 15.93
N ILE A 57 14.49 7.16 16.84
CA ILE A 57 14.71 7.39 18.27
C ILE A 57 15.73 6.38 18.82
N GLY A 58 15.57 5.09 18.48
CA GLY A 58 16.49 4.03 18.88
C GLY A 58 17.90 4.26 18.35
N GLY A 59 18.03 4.67 17.09
CA GLY A 59 19.31 5.00 16.46
C GLY A 59 20.02 6.19 17.13
N LEU A 60 19.29 7.27 17.40
CA LEU A 60 19.84 8.45 18.08
C LEU A 60 20.24 8.17 19.53
N LEU A 61 19.44 7.35 20.24
CA LEU A 61 19.79 6.92 21.60
C LEU A 61 21.08 6.08 21.64
N GLN A 62 21.30 5.22 20.65
CA GLN A 62 22.55 4.45 20.53
C GLN A 62 23.77 5.35 20.29
N GLN A 63 23.57 6.52 19.68
CA GLN A 63 24.62 7.55 19.50
C GLN A 63 24.76 8.46 20.73
N GLY A 64 24.04 8.19 21.81
CA GLY A 64 24.08 8.97 23.03
C GLY A 64 23.25 10.26 22.99
N ILE A 65 22.38 10.46 22.00
CA ILE A 65 21.53 11.63 21.88
C ILE A 65 20.18 11.34 22.56
N PRO A 66 19.87 11.98 23.70
CA PRO A 66 18.62 11.71 24.44
C PRO A 66 17.41 12.33 23.75
N GLY A 67 16.22 11.75 23.95
CA GLY A 67 14.99 12.14 23.26
C GLY A 67 14.50 13.58 23.51
N LYS A 68 15.04 14.29 24.51
CA LYS A 68 14.76 15.72 24.72
C LYS A 68 15.69 16.68 23.96
N ALA A 69 16.72 16.12 23.32
CA ALA A 69 17.75 16.88 22.63
C ALA A 69 17.46 17.14 21.15
N TYR A 70 16.37 16.58 20.63
CA TYR A 70 15.93 16.77 19.23
C TYR A 70 14.40 16.86 19.12
N THR A 71 13.95 17.45 18.01
CA THR A 71 12.56 17.41 17.55
C THR A 71 12.46 16.42 16.41
N LEU A 72 11.36 15.71 16.32
CA LEU A 72 11.08 14.72 15.28
C LEU A 72 9.80 15.05 14.54
N ASN A 73 9.91 15.34 13.25
CA ASN A 73 8.80 15.57 12.36
C ASN A 73 8.76 14.46 11.32
N SER A 74 7.60 13.88 11.10
CA SER A 74 7.42 12.84 10.10
C SER A 74 6.02 12.91 9.50
N TYR A 75 5.89 12.52 8.26
CA TYR A 75 4.61 12.28 7.61
C TYR A 75 4.72 11.06 6.69
N MET A 76 3.60 10.42 6.42
CA MET A 76 3.52 9.35 5.44
C MET A 76 2.16 9.33 4.75
N ASP A 77 2.19 9.23 3.43
CA ASP A 77 1.05 9.03 2.55
C ASP A 77 1.21 7.73 1.80
N GLY A 78 0.16 6.94 1.75
CA GLY A 78 0.09 5.72 0.95
C GLY A 78 -1.19 5.65 0.15
N LYS A 79 -1.13 5.11 -1.06
CA LYS A 79 -2.30 4.81 -1.89
C LYS A 79 -2.11 3.46 -2.58
N GLN A 80 -3.20 2.73 -2.71
CA GLN A 80 -3.17 1.43 -3.39
C GLN A 80 -4.52 1.11 -4.00
N TYR A 81 -4.51 0.69 -5.27
CA TYR A 81 -5.69 0.24 -6.00
C TYR A 81 -5.34 -0.96 -6.87
N ILE A 82 -6.25 -1.93 -6.94
CA ILE A 82 -6.21 -3.03 -7.90
C ILE A 82 -7.47 -2.92 -8.77
N TYR A 83 -7.31 -2.44 -9.98
CA TYR A 83 -8.36 -2.42 -10.99
C TYR A 83 -8.41 -3.78 -11.67
N SER A 84 -9.62 -4.31 -11.85
CA SER A 84 -9.80 -5.63 -12.43
C SER A 84 -10.87 -5.63 -13.52
N VAL A 85 -10.56 -6.32 -14.60
CA VAL A 85 -11.51 -6.67 -15.66
C VAL A 85 -11.60 -8.17 -15.72
N GLN A 86 -12.79 -8.73 -15.53
CA GLN A 86 -13.04 -10.16 -15.67
C GLN A 86 -14.02 -10.41 -16.81
N LEU A 87 -13.70 -11.37 -17.65
CA LEU A 87 -14.57 -11.89 -18.68
C LEU A 87 -14.71 -13.40 -18.51
N GLY A 88 -15.89 -13.93 -18.79
CA GLY A 88 -16.09 -15.37 -18.71
C GLY A 88 -17.34 -15.85 -19.41
N LEU A 89 -17.37 -17.14 -19.60
CA LEU A 89 -18.44 -17.89 -20.22
C LEU A 89 -19.05 -18.85 -19.21
N THR A 90 -20.37 -18.84 -19.10
CA THR A 90 -21.13 -19.86 -18.38
C THR A 90 -21.88 -20.71 -19.39
N TYR A 91 -21.79 -22.02 -19.23
CA TYR A 91 -22.53 -23.01 -20.00
C TYR A 91 -23.51 -23.77 -19.09
N LYS A 92 -24.76 -23.84 -19.51
CA LYS A 92 -25.80 -24.62 -18.85
C LYS A 92 -25.64 -26.09 -19.25
N ILE A 93 -25.10 -26.92 -18.35
CA ILE A 93 -24.88 -28.35 -18.61
C ILE A 93 -26.19 -29.13 -18.52
N THR A 94 -26.98 -28.83 -17.49
CA THR A 94 -28.32 -29.38 -17.25
C THR A 94 -29.25 -28.28 -16.76
N ASP A 95 -30.53 -28.59 -16.54
CA ASP A 95 -31.49 -27.59 -16.01
C ASP A 95 -31.14 -27.11 -14.59
N TRP A 96 -30.35 -27.88 -13.87
CA TRP A 96 -29.96 -27.58 -12.49
C TRP A 96 -28.47 -27.29 -12.31
N LEU A 97 -27.60 -27.53 -13.33
CA LEU A 97 -26.16 -27.39 -13.23
C LEU A 97 -25.59 -26.49 -14.35
N SER A 98 -24.79 -25.53 -13.98
CA SER A 98 -24.04 -24.67 -14.91
C SER A 98 -22.57 -24.62 -14.53
N ALA A 99 -21.69 -24.51 -15.51
CA ALA A 99 -20.26 -24.32 -15.30
C ALA A 99 -19.80 -22.99 -15.88
N PHE A 100 -18.90 -22.34 -15.19
CA PHE A 100 -18.27 -21.08 -15.57
C PHE A 100 -16.78 -21.27 -15.79
N ALA A 101 -16.26 -20.65 -16.83
CA ALA A 101 -14.82 -20.48 -17.05
C ALA A 101 -14.52 -19.07 -17.54
N GLY A 102 -13.49 -18.47 -16.99
CA GLY A 102 -13.12 -17.09 -17.33
C GLY A 102 -11.72 -16.71 -16.89
N GLY A 103 -11.40 -15.45 -17.08
CA GLY A 103 -10.14 -14.87 -16.65
C GLY A 103 -10.32 -13.44 -16.18
N ARG A 104 -9.47 -13.05 -15.23
CA ARG A 104 -9.41 -11.70 -14.69
C ARG A 104 -8.04 -11.12 -14.94
N MET A 105 -8.00 -9.96 -15.60
CA MET A 105 -6.83 -9.09 -15.64
C MET A 105 -6.86 -8.14 -14.44
N ASN A 106 -5.75 -8.05 -13.74
CA ASN A 106 -5.58 -7.17 -12.61
C ASN A 106 -4.50 -6.15 -12.94
N TYR A 107 -4.79 -4.87 -12.72
CA TYR A 107 -3.84 -3.78 -12.80
C TYR A 107 -3.66 -3.18 -11.41
N PHE A 108 -2.47 -3.37 -10.86
CA PHE A 108 -2.06 -2.78 -9.59
C PHE A 108 -1.46 -1.40 -9.83
N THR A 109 -1.89 -0.42 -9.08
CA THR A 109 -1.25 0.88 -8.99
C THR A 109 -1.23 1.34 -7.53
N GLY A 110 -0.09 1.79 -7.10
CA GLY A 110 0.11 2.23 -5.73
C GLY A 110 1.32 3.12 -5.61
N GLY A 111 1.61 3.50 -4.39
CA GLY A 111 2.80 4.26 -4.05
C GLY A 111 2.70 4.78 -2.64
N TYR A 112 3.84 5.20 -2.17
CA TYR A 112 3.97 5.85 -0.87
C TYR A 112 4.94 7.01 -0.97
N LYS A 113 4.64 8.05 -0.19
CA LYS A 113 5.48 9.21 0.02
C LYS A 113 5.61 9.43 1.50
N GLY A 114 6.80 9.75 1.95
CA GLY A 114 7.01 10.08 3.34
C GLY A 114 8.29 10.85 3.52
N ALA A 115 8.34 11.60 4.60
CA ALA A 115 9.56 12.20 5.08
C ALA A 115 9.61 12.08 6.60
N LEU A 116 10.84 11.98 7.10
CA LEU A 116 11.14 12.04 8.51
C LEU A 116 12.37 12.91 8.68
N ASN A 117 12.28 13.89 9.57
CA ASN A 117 13.37 14.78 9.91
C ASN A 117 13.52 14.87 11.42
N ALA A 118 14.73 14.57 11.91
CA ALA A 118 15.14 14.82 13.29
C ALA A 118 16.13 15.95 13.32
N SER A 119 15.80 17.03 14.03
CA SER A 119 16.66 18.22 14.16
C SER A 119 17.01 18.50 15.62
N ALA A 120 18.23 18.98 15.86
CA ALA A 120 18.69 19.33 17.19
C ALA A 120 17.78 20.39 17.84
N ALA A 121 17.24 20.09 19.01
CA ALA A 121 16.42 20.99 19.80
C ALA A 121 17.22 21.82 20.80
N VAL A 122 18.45 21.38 21.09
CA VAL A 122 19.42 22.05 21.96
C VAL A 122 20.80 21.92 21.30
N ASP A 123 21.75 22.76 21.72
CA ASP A 123 23.15 22.60 21.30
C ASP A 123 23.70 21.27 21.83
N LEU A 124 24.14 20.40 20.91
CA LEU A 124 24.66 19.09 21.25
C LEU A 124 26.19 19.13 21.34
N PRO A 125 26.78 18.91 22.51
CA PRO A 125 28.23 18.93 22.68
C PRO A 125 28.90 17.79 21.89
N LEU A 126 29.96 18.10 21.16
CA LEU A 126 30.76 17.12 20.44
C LEU A 126 31.94 16.64 21.33
N PRO A 127 32.29 15.35 21.28
CA PRO A 127 33.44 14.82 22.05
C PRO A 127 34.80 15.47 21.68
N THR A 128 34.88 16.00 20.47
CA THR A 128 36.08 16.64 19.90
C THR A 128 36.19 18.13 20.22
N GLY A 129 35.23 18.68 20.99
CA GLY A 129 35.07 20.12 21.23
C GLY A 129 34.17 20.78 20.18
N GLY A 130 33.40 21.79 20.64
CA GLY A 130 32.34 22.43 19.86
C GLY A 130 30.97 21.83 20.14
N ALA A 131 29.97 22.30 19.41
CA ALA A 131 28.59 21.81 19.53
C ALA A 131 27.90 21.82 18.14
N ILE A 132 26.94 20.92 17.97
CA ILE A 132 25.97 20.93 16.87
C ILE A 132 24.91 21.96 17.25
N PRO A 133 24.71 23.03 16.44
CA PRO A 133 23.76 24.08 16.78
C PRO A 133 22.30 23.60 16.72
N VAL A 134 21.45 24.24 17.51
CA VAL A 134 19.98 24.08 17.42
C VAL A 134 19.51 24.25 15.98
N GLY A 135 18.56 23.39 15.54
CA GLY A 135 18.00 23.40 14.19
C GLY A 135 18.79 22.63 13.16
N THR A 136 19.99 22.11 13.50
CA THR A 136 20.77 21.26 12.58
C THR A 136 20.04 19.93 12.37
N GLU A 137 19.89 19.51 11.12
CA GLU A 137 19.37 18.17 10.77
C GLU A 137 20.35 17.09 11.25
N LEU A 138 19.86 16.18 12.09
CA LEU A 138 20.61 15.03 12.59
C LEU A 138 20.39 13.82 11.69
N ILE A 139 19.14 13.58 11.32
CA ILE A 139 18.70 12.51 10.40
C ILE A 139 17.57 13.07 9.52
N GLY A 140 17.68 12.86 8.21
CA GLY A 140 16.64 13.13 7.25
C GLY A 140 16.39 11.90 6.39
N ILE A 141 15.14 11.51 6.25
CA ILE A 141 14.69 10.42 5.39
C ILE A 141 13.61 10.95 4.47
N ASP A 142 13.78 10.79 3.16
CA ASP A 142 12.79 11.14 2.16
C ASP A 142 12.50 9.95 1.25
N LEU A 143 11.23 9.67 1.05
CA LEU A 143 10.74 8.58 0.22
C LEU A 143 9.64 9.06 -0.72
N ASP A 144 9.77 8.79 -2.01
CA ASP A 144 8.71 8.92 -3.03
C ASP A 144 8.81 7.74 -3.98
N CYS A 145 7.95 6.76 -3.79
CA CYS A 145 7.92 5.54 -4.59
C CYS A 145 6.55 5.35 -5.21
N SER A 146 6.52 5.06 -6.49
CA SER A 146 5.33 4.60 -7.20
C SER A 146 5.50 3.16 -7.66
N GLN A 147 4.40 2.42 -7.63
CA GLN A 147 4.36 1.01 -7.98
C GLN A 147 3.25 0.77 -8.99
N THR A 148 3.54 -0.02 -10.01
CA THR A 148 2.56 -0.48 -10.98
C THR A 148 2.79 -1.96 -11.28
N GLY A 149 1.74 -2.68 -11.64
CA GLY A 149 1.88 -4.09 -11.96
C GLY A 149 0.67 -4.65 -12.68
N TRP A 150 0.89 -5.73 -13.41
CA TRP A 150 -0.14 -6.47 -14.10
C TRP A 150 -0.13 -7.92 -13.67
N GLY A 151 -1.31 -8.53 -13.65
CA GLY A 151 -1.45 -9.95 -13.38
C GLY A 151 -2.70 -10.53 -13.99
N PHE A 152 -2.67 -11.82 -14.23
CA PHE A 152 -3.81 -12.58 -14.76
C PHE A 152 -4.21 -13.67 -13.79
N THR A 153 -5.53 -13.83 -13.59
CA THR A 153 -6.12 -14.84 -12.71
C THR A 153 -7.12 -15.65 -13.51
N PRO A 154 -6.86 -16.93 -13.83
CA PRO A 154 -7.90 -17.84 -14.32
C PRO A 154 -8.96 -18.06 -13.24
N VAL A 155 -10.22 -18.21 -13.67
CA VAL A 155 -11.36 -18.40 -12.77
C VAL A 155 -12.25 -19.51 -13.32
N ILE A 156 -12.63 -20.45 -12.48
CA ILE A 156 -13.63 -21.49 -12.79
C ILE A 156 -14.73 -21.48 -11.73
N GLY A 157 -15.92 -21.90 -12.10
CA GLY A 157 -17.06 -21.95 -11.19
C GLY A 157 -18.08 -22.99 -11.59
N LEU A 158 -18.89 -23.38 -10.62
CA LEU A 158 -20.05 -24.25 -10.77
C LEU A 158 -21.22 -23.66 -10.01
N ASP A 159 -22.40 -23.68 -10.61
CA ASP A 159 -23.64 -23.28 -9.98
C ASP A 159 -24.66 -24.41 -10.10
N ALA A 160 -25.23 -24.80 -8.96
CA ALA A 160 -26.27 -25.82 -8.88
C ALA A 160 -27.56 -25.20 -8.34
N LYS A 161 -28.67 -25.39 -9.05
CA LYS A 161 -29.98 -24.83 -8.71
C LYS A 161 -30.97 -25.95 -8.37
N PHE A 162 -31.51 -25.91 -7.15
CA PHE A 162 -32.48 -26.85 -6.63
C PHE A 162 -33.76 -26.10 -6.21
N GLY A 163 -34.69 -25.94 -7.14
CA GLY A 163 -35.91 -25.16 -6.91
C GLY A 163 -35.61 -23.70 -6.61
N LYS A 164 -35.81 -23.29 -5.36
CA LYS A 164 -35.54 -21.91 -4.90
C LYS A 164 -34.11 -21.71 -4.34
N LEU A 165 -33.36 -22.78 -4.16
CA LEU A 165 -31.99 -22.76 -3.65
C LEU A 165 -30.99 -22.77 -4.81
N THR A 166 -30.05 -21.85 -4.81
CA THR A 166 -28.88 -21.86 -5.70
C THR A 166 -27.60 -21.91 -4.87
N ILE A 167 -26.75 -22.87 -5.18
CA ILE A 167 -25.44 -23.03 -4.56
C ILE A 167 -24.39 -22.78 -5.63
N GLY A 168 -23.50 -21.80 -5.40
CA GLY A 168 -22.38 -21.46 -6.28
C GLY A 168 -21.05 -21.78 -5.60
N ALA A 169 -20.11 -22.35 -6.36
CA ALA A 169 -18.72 -22.51 -5.97
C ALA A 169 -17.81 -21.91 -7.03
N LYS A 170 -16.82 -21.14 -6.60
CA LYS A 170 -15.85 -20.50 -7.48
C LYS A 170 -14.44 -20.79 -6.99
N TYR A 171 -13.55 -21.08 -7.91
CA TYR A 171 -12.13 -21.21 -7.66
C TYR A 171 -11.34 -20.21 -8.50
N GLU A 172 -10.54 -19.41 -7.86
CA GLU A 172 -9.61 -18.47 -8.49
C GLU A 172 -8.20 -19.04 -8.35
N PHE A 173 -7.52 -19.18 -9.49
CA PHE A 173 -6.13 -19.63 -9.47
C PHE A 173 -5.22 -18.50 -8.99
N LYS A 174 -4.01 -18.86 -8.57
CA LYS A 174 -3.01 -17.90 -8.13
C LYS A 174 -2.73 -16.87 -9.23
N ALA A 175 -2.85 -15.60 -8.89
CA ALA A 175 -2.37 -14.51 -9.72
C ALA A 175 -0.89 -14.24 -9.44
N ASN A 176 -0.08 -14.14 -10.48
CA ASN A 176 1.25 -13.57 -10.39
C ASN A 176 1.17 -12.12 -10.83
N LEU A 177 1.36 -11.20 -9.87
CA LEU A 177 1.45 -9.77 -10.15
C LEU A 177 2.93 -9.42 -10.33
N ASN A 178 3.31 -9.00 -11.52
CA ASN A 178 4.62 -8.42 -11.77
C ASN A 178 4.54 -6.95 -11.38
N ILE A 179 5.10 -6.60 -10.23
CA ILE A 179 5.10 -5.24 -9.71
C ILE A 179 6.45 -4.61 -9.99
N GLU A 180 6.43 -3.48 -10.65
CA GLU A 180 7.58 -2.63 -10.89
C GLU A 180 7.56 -1.47 -9.91
N ASN A 181 8.70 -1.21 -9.27
CA ASN A 181 8.91 -0.07 -8.39
C ASN A 181 9.60 1.04 -9.19
N ASN A 182 9.04 2.22 -9.15
CA ASN A 182 9.66 3.43 -9.66
C ASN A 182 9.90 4.38 -8.48
N THR A 183 11.10 4.33 -7.96
CA THR A 183 11.54 5.16 -6.85
C THR A 183 12.07 6.47 -7.41
N LYS A 184 11.44 7.59 -7.01
CA LYS A 184 11.87 8.94 -7.41
C LYS A 184 12.82 9.55 -6.40
N ILE A 185 12.54 9.32 -5.12
CA ILE A 185 13.34 9.79 -4.00
C ILE A 185 13.46 8.64 -3.02
N ASN A 186 14.68 8.34 -2.62
CA ASN A 186 15.00 7.31 -1.65
C ASN A 186 16.32 7.69 -0.98
N SER A 187 16.27 8.69 -0.12
CA SER A 187 17.47 9.26 0.47
C SER A 187 17.48 9.17 1.99
N LEU A 188 18.65 8.88 2.53
CA LEU A 188 18.98 8.93 3.94
C LEU A 188 20.12 9.91 4.12
N ARG A 189 19.88 10.97 4.90
CA ARG A 189 20.87 11.94 5.32
C ARG A 189 21.11 11.78 6.81
N MET A 190 22.37 11.71 7.18
CA MET A 190 22.79 11.65 8.59
C MET A 190 23.90 12.66 8.82
N ILE A 191 23.86 13.34 9.96
CA ILE A 191 24.90 14.30 10.33
C ILE A 191 26.27 13.63 10.32
N GLY A 192 27.25 14.27 9.63
CA GLY A 192 28.61 13.75 9.52
C GLY A 192 28.80 12.59 8.55
N ALA A 193 27.76 12.17 7.83
CA ALA A 193 27.83 11.15 6.79
C ALA A 193 27.37 11.70 5.42
N PRO A 194 27.88 11.16 4.30
CA PRO A 194 27.36 11.49 2.99
C PRO A 194 25.91 10.98 2.85
N GLU A 195 25.13 11.65 2.00
CA GLU A 195 23.79 11.18 1.63
C GLU A 195 23.87 9.79 1.00
N SER A 196 22.98 8.89 1.40
CA SER A 196 22.91 7.53 0.90
C SER A 196 21.47 7.19 0.48
N GLU A 197 21.31 6.20 -0.37
CA GLU A 197 20.02 5.59 -0.68
C GLU A 197 19.66 4.53 0.38
N LEU A 198 18.34 4.39 0.64
CA LEU A 198 17.77 3.41 1.55
C LEU A 198 17.58 2.03 0.89
#